data_5af76da0b8599f5f5e59be8df7efbfb0
#
_entry.id   5af76da0b8599f5f5e59be8df7efbfb0
#
_cell.length_a   1.000
_cell.length_b   1.000
_cell.length_c   1.000
_cell.angle_alpha   90.00
_cell.angle_beta   90.00
_cell.angle_gamma   90.00
#
_symmetry.space_group_name_H-M   'P 1'
#
loop_
_entity.id
_entity.type
_entity.pdbx_description
1 polymer ?
#
loop_
_entity_poly.entity_id
_entity_poly.type
_entity_poly.pdbx_seq_one_letter_code
_entity_poly.pdbx_strand_id
1 'polypeptide(L)'
;HNGRRRQRQMCIRDRTLAIIALFIALREIPLADVVSLTFGGPIFVTLGSIFFLSEKVGIRRWSAVLIGFIGMLMIVKPAYDELNIYYLFPIIFCIFFACVALSIRSLSSTEPNYRIALYFSLLSMIVGLATLPFGWIMPSKFELFLLIFTGIIGSVANILLTVSLRIAEASLVTPTKYLNLVFAILLGYFIWGEIPKVLTLLGAGLILSLIHI
;
A
#
# COMPACT_ATOMS: atom_id res chain seq x y z
N HIS A 1 -27.98 4.54 11.28
CA HIS A 1 -27.25 5.72 10.79
C HIS A 1 -25.93 5.97 11.51
N ASN A 2 -25.85 5.77 12.83
CA ASN A 2 -24.64 6.04 13.64
C ASN A 2 -23.47 5.09 13.38
N GLY A 3 -23.71 3.82 13.08
CA GLY A 3 -22.64 2.84 12.81
C GLY A 3 -21.82 3.18 11.56
N ARG A 4 -22.46 3.62 10.49
CA ARG A 4 -21.81 4.00 9.23
C ARG A 4 -20.96 5.28 9.36
N ARG A 5 -21.42 6.24 10.15
CA ARG A 5 -20.66 7.45 10.44
C ARG A 5 -19.36 7.12 11.19
N ARG A 6 -19.44 6.21 12.16
CA ARG A 6 -18.26 5.73 12.90
C ARG A 6 -17.28 4.98 11.99
N GLN A 7 -17.76 4.08 11.11
CA GLN A 7 -16.88 3.37 10.17
C GLN A 7 -16.16 4.31 9.20
N ARG A 8 -16.83 5.35 8.67
CA ARG A 8 -16.17 6.38 7.85
C ARG A 8 -15.07 7.11 8.63
N GLN A 9 -15.36 7.53 9.86
CA GLN A 9 -14.39 8.23 10.70
C GLN A 9 -13.20 7.34 11.06
N MET A 10 -13.43 6.05 11.31
CA MET A 10 -12.36 5.08 11.56
C MET A 10 -11.47 4.91 10.33
N CYS A 11 -12.06 4.69 9.14
CA CYS A 11 -11.31 4.56 7.89
C CYS A 11 -10.43 5.78 7.60
N ILE A 12 -10.97 6.98 7.82
CA ILE A 12 -10.29 8.26 7.63
C ILE A 12 -9.12 8.40 8.61
N ARG A 13 -9.34 8.15 9.90
CA ARG A 13 -8.33 8.23 10.96
C ARG A 13 -7.20 7.23 10.72
N ASP A 14 -7.54 5.97 10.44
CA ASP A 14 -6.58 4.89 10.29
C ASP A 14 -5.66 5.13 9.09
N ARG A 15 -6.19 5.73 8.01
CA ARG A 15 -5.39 6.09 6.85
C ARG A 15 -4.43 7.24 7.13
N THR A 16 -4.85 8.23 7.90
CA THR A 16 -3.98 9.33 8.33
C THR A 16 -2.83 8.81 9.20
N LEU A 17 -3.15 7.94 10.17
CA LEU A 17 -2.15 7.32 11.03
C LEU A 17 -1.17 6.43 10.24
N ALA A 18 -1.66 5.70 9.24
CA ALA A 18 -0.81 4.93 8.34
C ALA A 18 0.20 5.83 7.61
N ILE A 19 -0.27 6.94 7.02
CA ILE A 19 0.61 7.87 6.29
C ILE A 19 1.64 8.49 7.23
N ILE A 20 1.26 8.94 8.42
CA ILE A 20 2.18 9.51 9.42
C ILE A 20 3.23 8.47 9.80
N ALA A 21 2.84 7.24 10.12
CA ALA A 21 3.77 6.16 10.44
C ALA A 21 4.76 5.91 9.29
N LEU A 22 4.28 5.90 8.03
CA LEU A 22 5.14 5.72 6.86
C LEU A 22 6.18 6.84 6.74
N PHE A 23 5.77 8.10 6.89
CA PHE A 23 6.70 9.23 6.78
C PHE A 23 7.71 9.28 7.92
N ILE A 24 7.34 8.90 9.14
CA ILE A 24 8.30 8.77 10.24
C ILE A 24 9.34 7.69 9.90
N ALA A 25 8.91 6.54 9.37
CA ALA A 25 9.82 5.49 8.95
C ALA A 25 10.78 5.98 7.84
N LEU A 26 10.26 6.63 6.80
CA LEU A 26 11.05 7.13 5.66
C LEU A 26 12.09 8.18 6.07
N ARG A 27 11.88 8.86 7.18
CA ARG A 27 12.84 9.83 7.71
C ARG A 27 14.03 9.17 8.42
N GLU A 28 13.79 8.05 9.10
CA GLU A 28 14.73 7.50 10.09
C GLU A 28 15.42 6.21 9.63
N ILE A 29 14.84 5.49 8.64
CA ILE A 29 15.40 4.24 8.13
C ILE A 29 15.45 4.23 6.61
N PRO A 30 16.35 3.42 6.00
CA PRO A 30 16.51 3.35 4.54
C PRO A 30 15.22 3.05 3.81
N LEU A 31 15.02 3.70 2.66
CA LEU A 31 13.82 3.53 1.83
C LEU A 31 13.57 2.05 1.46
N ALA A 32 14.63 1.30 1.17
CA ALA A 32 14.53 -0.11 0.81
C ALA A 32 13.92 -0.95 1.94
N ASP A 33 14.29 -0.66 3.19
CA ASP A 33 13.76 -1.37 4.36
C ASP A 33 12.29 -0.99 4.63
N VAL A 34 11.96 0.31 4.53
CA VAL A 34 10.56 0.77 4.65
C VAL A 34 9.69 0.08 3.62
N VAL A 35 10.10 0.10 2.35
CA VAL A 35 9.34 -0.52 1.25
C VAL A 35 9.17 -2.01 1.49
N SER A 36 10.25 -2.73 1.86
CA SER A 36 10.17 -4.18 2.10
C SER A 36 9.18 -4.52 3.22
N LEU A 37 9.22 -3.80 4.32
CA LEU A 37 8.30 -4.04 5.44
C LEU A 37 6.85 -3.68 5.10
N THR A 38 6.61 -2.60 4.33
CA THR A 38 5.24 -2.24 3.90
C THR A 38 4.59 -3.27 2.97
N PHE A 39 5.39 -4.07 2.27
CA PHE A 39 4.88 -5.22 1.51
C PHE A 39 4.41 -6.39 2.38
N GLY A 40 4.61 -6.34 3.70
CA GLY A 40 3.91 -7.20 4.65
C GLY A 40 2.41 -6.93 4.76
N GLY A 41 1.92 -5.78 4.23
CA GLY A 41 0.50 -5.40 4.28
C GLY A 41 -0.50 -6.48 3.86
N PRO A 42 -0.32 -7.20 2.75
CA PRO A 42 -1.20 -8.29 2.34
C PRO A 42 -1.39 -9.38 3.39
N ILE A 43 -0.37 -9.67 4.21
CA ILE A 43 -0.47 -10.64 5.31
C ILE A 43 -1.50 -10.15 6.34
N PHE A 44 -1.38 -8.89 6.77
CA PHE A 44 -2.31 -8.30 7.74
C PHE A 44 -3.73 -8.15 7.19
N VAL A 45 -3.89 -7.82 5.89
CA VAL A 45 -5.21 -7.77 5.25
C VAL A 45 -5.84 -9.16 5.21
N THR A 46 -5.08 -10.19 4.84
CA THR A 46 -5.58 -11.57 4.78
C THR A 46 -6.00 -12.07 6.17
N LEU A 47 -5.19 -11.81 7.20
CA LEU A 47 -5.55 -12.11 8.58
C LEU A 47 -6.82 -11.35 9.00
N GLY A 48 -6.86 -10.04 8.75
CA GLY A 48 -8.00 -9.21 9.10
C GLY A 48 -9.28 -9.60 8.35
N SER A 49 -9.20 -10.05 7.11
CA SER A 49 -10.37 -10.48 6.33
C SER A 49 -11.06 -11.71 6.94
N ILE A 50 -10.31 -12.61 7.53
CA ILE A 50 -10.86 -13.77 8.25
C ILE A 50 -11.66 -13.31 9.47
N PHE A 51 -11.06 -12.42 10.30
CA PHE A 51 -11.67 -12.02 11.56
C PHE A 51 -12.80 -11.00 11.41
N PHE A 52 -12.66 -10.02 10.50
CA PHE A 52 -13.60 -8.90 10.39
C PHE A 52 -14.65 -9.07 9.29
N LEU A 53 -14.29 -9.77 8.20
CA LEU A 53 -15.19 -9.96 7.06
C LEU A 53 -15.71 -11.40 6.95
N SER A 54 -15.24 -12.31 7.84
CA SER A 54 -15.58 -13.74 7.80
C SER A 54 -15.30 -14.39 6.43
N GLU A 55 -14.29 -13.87 5.71
CA GLU A 55 -13.86 -14.44 4.44
C GLU A 55 -13.24 -15.83 4.65
N LYS A 56 -13.61 -16.78 3.82
CA LYS A 56 -13.01 -18.13 3.84
C LYS A 56 -11.71 -18.11 3.04
N VAL A 57 -10.58 -17.95 3.74
CA VAL A 57 -9.26 -17.93 3.12
C VAL A 57 -8.72 -19.36 3.02
N GLY A 58 -8.72 -19.90 1.80
CA GLY A 58 -8.17 -21.23 1.52
C GLY A 58 -6.65 -21.23 1.40
N ILE A 59 -6.07 -22.44 1.35
CA ILE A 59 -4.62 -22.63 1.25
C ILE A 59 -4.00 -21.91 0.04
N ARG A 60 -4.71 -21.81 -1.08
CA ARG A 60 -4.24 -21.11 -2.27
C ARG A 60 -3.96 -19.63 -2.01
N ARG A 61 -4.82 -18.94 -1.26
CA ARG A 61 -4.65 -17.52 -0.94
C ARG A 61 -3.50 -17.31 0.05
N TRP A 62 -3.36 -18.21 1.02
CA TRP A 62 -2.22 -18.20 1.93
C TRP A 62 -0.92 -18.44 1.19
N SER A 63 -0.88 -19.41 0.27
CA SER A 63 0.31 -19.63 -0.54
C SER A 63 0.66 -18.42 -1.41
N ALA A 64 -0.34 -17.76 -1.99
CA ALA A 64 -0.11 -16.53 -2.75
C ALA A 64 0.54 -15.43 -1.89
N VAL A 65 0.02 -15.18 -0.69
CA VAL A 65 0.59 -14.17 0.23
C VAL A 65 2.03 -14.52 0.62
N LEU A 66 2.29 -15.77 0.97
CA LEU A 66 3.63 -16.22 1.38
C LEU A 66 4.63 -16.21 0.22
N ILE A 67 4.26 -16.71 -0.95
CA ILE A 67 5.12 -16.71 -2.14
C ILE A 67 5.43 -15.28 -2.57
N GLY A 68 4.43 -14.39 -2.56
CA GLY A 68 4.62 -12.97 -2.87
C GLY A 68 5.57 -12.29 -1.89
N PHE A 69 5.44 -12.59 -0.61
CA PHE A 69 6.32 -12.06 0.43
C PHE A 69 7.76 -12.55 0.28
N ILE A 70 7.96 -13.86 0.01
CA ILE A 70 9.30 -14.42 -0.28
C ILE A 70 9.90 -13.78 -1.54
N GLY A 71 9.11 -13.67 -2.63
CA GLY A 71 9.55 -13.00 -3.86
C GLY A 71 9.98 -11.56 -3.62
N MET A 72 9.23 -10.83 -2.80
CA MET A 72 9.57 -9.47 -2.39
C MET A 72 10.92 -9.42 -1.62
N LEU A 73 11.12 -10.28 -0.64
CA LEU A 73 12.39 -10.35 0.11
C LEU A 73 13.60 -10.63 -0.80
N MET A 74 13.43 -11.45 -1.83
CA MET A 74 14.46 -11.72 -2.82
C MET A 74 14.81 -10.48 -3.67
N ILE A 75 13.83 -9.63 -3.97
CA ILE A 75 14.02 -8.41 -4.77
C ILE A 75 14.65 -7.30 -3.94
N VAL A 76 14.05 -6.98 -2.80
CA VAL A 76 14.39 -5.79 -2.02
C VAL A 76 15.67 -5.98 -1.20
N LYS A 77 15.97 -7.21 -0.75
CA LYS A 77 17.16 -7.52 0.08
C LYS A 77 17.34 -6.51 1.21
N PRO A 78 16.42 -6.44 2.17
CA PRO A 78 16.52 -5.48 3.26
C PRO A 78 17.82 -5.70 4.04
N ALA A 79 18.57 -4.64 4.30
CA ALA A 79 19.79 -4.65 5.10
C ALA A 79 19.43 -4.20 6.53
N TYR A 80 19.13 -5.15 7.39
CA TYR A 80 18.84 -4.85 8.80
C TYR A 80 20.15 -4.77 9.59
N ASP A 81 20.92 -3.70 9.38
CA ASP A 81 22.25 -3.57 10.02
C ASP A 81 22.15 -3.27 11.52
N GLU A 82 21.07 -2.63 11.98
CA GLU A 82 20.78 -2.43 13.41
C GLU A 82 19.27 -2.42 13.65
N LEU A 83 18.79 -3.19 14.63
CA LEU A 83 17.39 -3.16 15.05
C LEU A 83 17.09 -1.85 15.79
N ASN A 84 16.52 -0.90 15.06
CA ASN A 84 16.07 0.37 15.60
C ASN A 84 14.55 0.34 15.82
N ILE A 85 14.05 1.04 16.84
CA ILE A 85 12.62 1.15 17.15
C ILE A 85 11.81 1.68 15.96
N TYR A 86 12.43 2.43 15.07
CA TYR A 86 11.79 2.97 13.87
C TYR A 86 11.33 1.91 12.86
N TYR A 87 11.86 0.67 12.92
CA TYR A 87 11.38 -0.47 12.12
C TYR A 87 9.94 -0.91 12.51
N LEU A 88 9.47 -0.48 13.68
CA LEU A 88 8.09 -0.73 14.09
C LEU A 88 7.06 0.09 13.28
N PHE A 89 7.43 1.26 12.77
CA PHE A 89 6.49 2.15 12.05
C PHE A 89 5.96 1.58 10.73
N PRO A 90 6.75 0.92 9.86
CA PRO A 90 6.23 0.22 8.69
C PRO A 90 5.27 -0.92 9.04
N ILE A 91 5.46 -1.59 10.17
CA ILE A 91 4.55 -2.64 10.64
C ILE A 91 3.23 -2.00 11.10
N ILE A 92 3.29 -0.90 11.84
CA ILE A 92 2.12 -0.09 12.23
C ILE A 92 1.38 0.40 10.97
N PHE A 93 2.10 0.87 9.95
CA PHE A 93 1.52 1.21 8.65
C PHE A 93 0.75 0.03 8.05
N CYS A 94 1.32 -1.19 8.05
CA CYS A 94 0.66 -2.39 7.52
C CYS A 94 -0.65 -2.71 8.25
N ILE A 95 -0.67 -2.57 9.56
CA ILE A 95 -1.88 -2.79 10.38
C ILE A 95 -2.97 -1.76 10.02
N PHE A 96 -2.63 -0.47 10.00
CA PHE A 96 -3.58 0.56 9.61
C PHE A 96 -4.01 0.44 8.14
N PHE A 97 -3.10 0.08 7.25
CA PHE A 97 -3.43 -0.21 5.86
C PHE A 97 -4.44 -1.36 5.74
N ALA A 98 -4.27 -2.43 6.53
CA ALA A 98 -5.23 -3.52 6.59
C ALA A 98 -6.59 -3.04 7.09
N CYS A 99 -6.64 -2.27 8.17
CA CYS A 99 -7.88 -1.69 8.68
C CYS A 99 -8.59 -0.84 7.63
N VAL A 100 -7.85 -0.04 6.86
CA VAL A 100 -8.39 0.76 5.76
C VAL A 100 -8.96 -0.12 4.64
N ALA A 101 -8.21 -1.12 4.17
CA ALA A 101 -8.64 -2.02 3.10
C ALA A 101 -9.93 -2.78 3.48
N LEU A 102 -9.99 -3.30 4.71
CA LEU A 102 -11.16 -3.98 5.24
C LEU A 102 -12.35 -3.03 5.41
N SER A 103 -12.11 -1.80 5.87
CA SER A 103 -13.15 -0.77 5.97
C SER A 103 -13.70 -0.38 4.61
N ILE A 104 -12.86 -0.20 3.58
CA ILE A 104 -13.29 0.06 2.20
C ILE A 104 -14.15 -1.10 1.71
N ARG A 105 -13.73 -2.33 1.92
CA ARG A 105 -14.49 -3.53 1.55
C ARG A 105 -15.87 -3.54 2.22
N SER A 106 -15.94 -3.27 3.51
CA SER A 106 -17.20 -3.18 4.27
C SER A 106 -18.10 -2.04 3.82
N LEU A 107 -17.55 -0.84 3.57
CA LEU A 107 -18.29 0.34 3.12
C LEU A 107 -18.72 0.24 1.64
N SER A 108 -17.98 -0.47 0.81
CA SER A 108 -18.23 -0.56 -0.64
C SER A 108 -19.59 -1.18 -0.97
N SER A 109 -20.18 -1.93 -0.06
CA SER A 109 -21.55 -2.49 -0.19
C SER A 109 -22.65 -1.44 -0.03
N THR A 110 -22.35 -0.30 0.63
CA THR A 110 -23.37 0.68 1.03
C THR A 110 -23.13 2.09 0.45
N GLU A 111 -21.92 2.41 0.05
CA GLU A 111 -21.52 3.73 -0.44
C GLU A 111 -20.97 3.65 -1.87
N PRO A 112 -21.21 4.65 -2.72
CA PRO A 112 -20.62 4.70 -4.05
C PRO A 112 -19.10 4.97 -3.98
N ASN A 113 -18.35 4.34 -4.89
CA ASN A 113 -16.89 4.37 -4.90
C ASN A 113 -16.30 5.78 -4.95
N TYR A 114 -16.90 6.67 -5.75
CA TYR A 114 -16.44 8.06 -5.88
C TYR A 114 -16.51 8.83 -4.56
N ARG A 115 -17.50 8.54 -3.73
CA ARG A 115 -17.67 9.19 -2.42
C ARG A 115 -16.56 8.76 -1.45
N ILE A 116 -16.22 7.48 -1.43
CA ILE A 116 -15.13 6.95 -0.62
C ILE A 116 -13.80 7.59 -1.05
N ALA A 117 -13.53 7.61 -2.36
CA ALA A 117 -12.33 8.19 -2.93
C ALA A 117 -12.22 9.70 -2.65
N LEU A 118 -13.34 10.44 -2.78
CA LEU A 118 -13.38 11.89 -2.55
C LEU A 118 -13.07 12.26 -1.10
N TYR A 119 -13.71 11.60 -0.13
CA TYR A 119 -13.42 11.85 1.28
C TYR A 119 -11.97 11.58 1.64
N PHE A 120 -11.42 10.52 1.06
CA PHE A 120 -10.00 10.22 1.25
C PHE A 120 -9.10 11.32 0.67
N SER A 121 -9.34 11.74 -0.56
CA SER A 121 -8.53 12.77 -1.22
C SER A 121 -8.62 14.11 -0.48
N LEU A 122 -9.81 14.50 -0.01
CA LEU A 122 -10.00 15.71 0.80
C LEU A 122 -9.20 15.65 2.11
N LEU A 123 -9.23 14.52 2.80
CA LEU A 123 -8.46 14.40 4.03
C LEU A 123 -6.96 14.44 3.77
N SER A 124 -6.48 13.72 2.75
CA SER A 124 -5.07 13.75 2.36
C SER A 124 -4.62 15.17 2.02
N MET A 125 -5.49 15.96 1.36
CA MET A 125 -5.26 17.38 1.09
C MET A 125 -5.14 18.20 2.38
N ILE A 126 -6.07 18.01 3.33
CA ILE A 126 -6.06 18.73 4.63
C ILE A 126 -4.78 18.40 5.40
N VAL A 127 -4.40 17.11 5.48
CA VAL A 127 -3.17 16.69 6.15
C VAL A 127 -1.95 17.27 5.44
N GLY A 128 -1.90 17.26 4.11
CA GLY A 128 -0.86 17.89 3.33
C GLY A 128 -0.75 19.39 3.63
N LEU A 129 -1.87 20.11 3.63
CA LEU A 129 -1.88 21.56 3.95
C LEU A 129 -1.46 21.83 5.40
N ALA A 130 -1.78 20.95 6.34
CA ALA A 130 -1.36 21.09 7.72
C ALA A 130 0.17 21.00 7.91
N THR A 131 0.90 20.47 6.92
CA THR A 131 2.37 20.43 6.93
C THR A 131 3.02 21.72 6.42
N LEU A 132 2.24 22.69 5.89
CA LEU A 132 2.75 23.99 5.42
C LEU A 132 3.69 24.71 6.42
N PRO A 133 3.37 24.78 7.74
CA PRO A 133 4.22 25.47 8.70
C PRO A 133 5.61 24.84 8.91
N PHE A 134 5.78 23.58 8.47
CA PHE A 134 7.02 22.82 8.67
C PHE A 134 8.08 23.06 7.58
N GLY A 135 7.99 24.15 6.81
CA GLY A 135 9.02 24.58 5.88
C GLY A 135 8.88 23.94 4.49
N TRP A 136 7.80 24.26 3.77
CA TRP A 136 7.66 23.87 2.38
C TRP A 136 8.67 24.57 1.49
N ILE A 137 9.34 23.81 0.62
CA ILE A 137 10.17 24.34 -0.45
C ILE A 137 9.29 24.42 -1.70
N MET A 138 9.26 25.59 -2.35
CA MET A 138 8.50 25.75 -3.60
C MET A 138 9.16 24.92 -4.70
N PRO A 139 8.43 23.97 -5.31
CA PRO A 139 8.95 23.13 -6.38
C PRO A 139 9.22 23.96 -7.64
N SER A 140 10.21 23.57 -8.41
CA SER A 140 10.44 24.09 -9.76
C SER A 140 9.25 23.75 -10.67
N LYS A 141 9.15 24.42 -11.83
CA LYS A 141 8.04 24.15 -12.80
C LYS A 141 7.98 22.69 -13.26
N PHE A 142 9.12 22.05 -13.41
CA PHE A 142 9.21 20.64 -13.81
C PHE A 142 8.77 19.72 -12.67
N GLU A 143 9.23 19.97 -11.45
CA GLU A 143 8.80 19.20 -10.27
C GLU A 143 7.31 19.36 -10.00
N LEU A 144 6.75 20.58 -10.18
CA LEU A 144 5.33 20.82 -10.07
C LEU A 144 4.53 20.01 -11.08
N PHE A 145 4.99 19.94 -12.34
CA PHE A 145 4.38 19.10 -13.37
C PHE A 145 4.39 17.62 -12.95
N LEU A 146 5.53 17.11 -12.46
CA LEU A 146 5.64 15.73 -11.98
C LEU A 146 4.71 15.45 -10.79
N LEU A 147 4.59 16.40 -9.85
CA LEU A 147 3.69 16.27 -8.70
C LEU A 147 2.23 16.21 -9.14
N ILE A 148 1.80 17.07 -10.05
CA ILE A 148 0.44 17.04 -10.60
C ILE A 148 0.17 15.73 -11.33
N PHE A 149 1.10 15.30 -12.17
CA PHE A 149 0.98 14.06 -12.94
C PHE A 149 0.87 12.84 -12.01
N THR A 150 1.74 12.76 -11.00
CA THR A 150 1.71 11.71 -9.98
C THR A 150 0.39 11.73 -9.19
N GLY A 151 -0.10 12.93 -8.86
CA GLY A 151 -1.37 13.10 -8.16
C GLY A 151 -2.57 12.58 -8.98
N ILE A 152 -2.59 12.85 -10.28
CA ILE A 152 -3.64 12.35 -11.19
C ILE A 152 -3.60 10.82 -11.27
N ILE A 153 -2.42 10.23 -11.54
CA ILE A 153 -2.25 8.78 -11.63
C ILE A 153 -2.60 8.12 -10.30
N GLY A 154 -2.13 8.68 -9.18
CA GLY A 154 -2.43 8.18 -7.84
C GLY A 154 -3.92 8.21 -7.52
N SER A 155 -4.63 9.25 -7.97
CA SER A 155 -6.08 9.35 -7.81
C SER A 155 -6.83 8.28 -8.60
N VAL A 156 -6.44 8.04 -9.86
CA VAL A 156 -7.00 6.97 -10.69
C VAL A 156 -6.74 5.61 -10.06
N ALA A 157 -5.50 5.35 -9.64
CA ALA A 157 -5.13 4.10 -8.97
C ALA A 157 -5.94 3.86 -7.68
N ASN A 158 -6.19 4.92 -6.90
CA ASN A 158 -7.01 4.84 -5.69
C ASN A 158 -8.48 4.49 -5.98
N ILE A 159 -9.05 5.06 -7.04
CA ILE A 159 -10.40 4.71 -7.50
C ILE A 159 -10.46 3.25 -7.93
N LEU A 160 -9.49 2.79 -8.75
CA LEU A 160 -9.41 1.41 -9.20
C LEU A 160 -9.24 0.43 -8.04
N LEU A 161 -8.43 0.75 -7.05
CA LEU A 161 -8.29 -0.05 -5.83
C LEU A 161 -9.63 -0.14 -5.07
N THR A 162 -10.35 0.98 -4.95
CA THR A 162 -11.66 1.00 -4.29
C THR A 162 -12.68 0.14 -5.04
N VAL A 163 -12.66 0.18 -6.37
CA VAL A 163 -13.51 -0.65 -7.24
C VAL A 163 -13.15 -2.13 -7.09
N SER A 164 -11.87 -2.48 -7.11
CA SER A 164 -11.42 -3.87 -6.98
C SER A 164 -11.81 -4.48 -5.63
N LEU A 165 -11.67 -3.74 -4.54
CA LEU A 165 -12.10 -4.16 -3.20
C LEU A 165 -13.63 -4.25 -3.06
N ARG A 166 -14.40 -3.62 -3.95
CA ARG A 166 -15.85 -3.79 -4.00
C ARG A 166 -16.27 -5.08 -4.72
N ILE A 167 -15.60 -5.39 -5.82
CA ILE A 167 -15.96 -6.50 -6.72
C ILE A 167 -15.44 -7.83 -6.15
N ALA A 168 -14.25 -7.84 -5.54
CA ALA A 168 -13.58 -9.04 -5.07
C ALA A 168 -13.24 -8.97 -3.57
N GLU A 169 -13.00 -10.14 -2.98
CA GLU A 169 -12.58 -10.26 -1.58
C GLU A 169 -11.21 -9.58 -1.33
N ALA A 170 -11.05 -8.96 -0.17
CA ALA A 170 -9.81 -8.24 0.16
C ALA A 170 -8.58 -9.15 0.17
N SER A 171 -8.75 -10.39 0.63
CA SER A 171 -7.69 -11.42 0.64
C SER A 171 -7.24 -11.84 -0.76
N LEU A 172 -8.09 -11.67 -1.78
CA LEU A 172 -7.75 -11.95 -3.18
C LEU A 172 -7.05 -10.76 -3.85
N VAL A 173 -7.52 -9.54 -3.57
CA VAL A 173 -7.02 -8.31 -4.21
C VAL A 173 -5.64 -7.92 -3.67
N THR A 174 -5.40 -8.05 -2.37
CA THR A 174 -4.18 -7.49 -1.76
C THR A 174 -2.86 -8.14 -2.19
N PRO A 175 -2.76 -9.44 -2.47
CA PRO A 175 -1.53 -10.02 -2.99
C PRO A 175 -1.08 -9.46 -4.34
N THR A 176 -2.01 -8.94 -5.16
CA THR A 176 -1.65 -8.31 -6.45
C THR A 176 -0.76 -7.07 -6.28
N LYS A 177 -0.69 -6.51 -5.07
CA LYS A 177 0.21 -5.42 -4.73
C LYS A 177 1.69 -5.76 -4.96
N TYR A 178 2.06 -7.02 -4.84
CA TYR A 178 3.43 -7.46 -5.12
C TYR A 178 3.83 -7.24 -6.59
N LEU A 179 2.87 -7.17 -7.53
CA LEU A 179 3.14 -6.85 -8.93
C LEU A 179 3.79 -5.47 -9.12
N ASN A 180 3.60 -4.54 -8.19
CA ASN A 180 4.28 -3.25 -8.23
C ASN A 180 5.81 -3.39 -8.29
N LEU A 181 6.38 -4.43 -7.66
CA LEU A 181 7.82 -4.69 -7.70
C LEU A 181 8.28 -5.12 -9.09
N VAL A 182 7.47 -5.91 -9.78
CA VAL A 182 7.77 -6.32 -11.16
C VAL A 182 7.76 -5.10 -12.09
N PHE A 183 6.74 -4.23 -11.96
CA PHE A 183 6.69 -2.98 -12.72
C PHE A 183 7.84 -2.04 -12.37
N ALA A 184 8.24 -1.96 -11.10
CA ALA A 184 9.40 -1.16 -10.68
C ALA A 184 10.69 -1.65 -11.33
N ILE A 185 10.92 -2.96 -11.44
CA ILE A 185 12.08 -3.55 -12.12
C ILE A 185 12.06 -3.20 -13.61
N LEU A 186 10.90 -3.34 -14.27
CA LEU A 186 10.77 -3.00 -15.69
C LEU A 186 11.03 -1.51 -15.94
N LEU A 187 10.46 -0.63 -15.14
CA LEU A 187 10.69 0.81 -15.26
C LEU A 187 12.14 1.18 -14.96
N GLY A 188 12.77 0.57 -13.95
CA GLY A 188 14.19 0.75 -13.63
C GLY A 188 15.08 0.39 -14.80
N TYR A 189 14.79 -0.72 -15.48
CA TYR A 189 15.53 -1.13 -16.66
C TYR A 189 15.34 -0.17 -17.85
N PHE A 190 14.09 0.21 -18.18
CA PHE A 190 13.82 1.03 -19.37
C PHE A 190 14.16 2.51 -19.19
N ILE A 191 14.01 3.07 -17.97
CA ILE A 191 14.20 4.50 -17.74
C ILE A 191 15.62 4.82 -17.28
N TRP A 192 16.19 3.98 -16.40
CA TRP A 192 17.52 4.21 -15.80
C TRP A 192 18.60 3.25 -16.28
N GLY A 193 18.25 2.25 -17.10
CA GLY A 193 19.22 1.24 -17.59
C GLY A 193 19.72 0.30 -16.49
N GLU A 194 18.98 0.17 -15.38
CA GLU A 194 19.36 -0.71 -14.29
C GLU A 194 19.23 -2.18 -14.70
N ILE A 195 20.35 -2.93 -14.68
CA ILE A 195 20.33 -4.36 -15.00
C ILE A 195 19.96 -5.15 -13.74
N PRO A 196 18.80 -5.83 -13.73
CA PRO A 196 18.37 -6.60 -12.57
C PRO A 196 19.28 -7.81 -12.35
N LYS A 197 19.65 -8.06 -11.09
CA LYS A 197 20.42 -9.25 -10.70
C LYS A 197 19.56 -10.50 -10.85
N VAL A 198 20.22 -11.66 -11.02
CA VAL A 198 19.54 -12.97 -11.18
C VAL A 198 18.52 -13.23 -10.04
N LEU A 199 18.89 -12.92 -8.81
CA LEU A 199 17.99 -13.08 -7.65
C LEU A 199 16.74 -12.20 -7.77
N THR A 200 16.86 -10.99 -8.30
CA THR A 200 15.75 -10.07 -8.57
C THR A 200 14.80 -10.64 -9.62
N LEU A 201 15.34 -11.26 -10.68
CA LEU A 201 14.55 -11.93 -11.71
C LEU A 201 13.82 -13.16 -11.19
N LEU A 202 14.47 -13.96 -10.34
CA LEU A 202 13.82 -15.10 -9.68
C LEU A 202 12.67 -14.65 -8.77
N GLY A 203 12.89 -13.60 -7.96
CA GLY A 203 11.85 -13.02 -7.13
C GLY A 203 10.66 -12.47 -7.96
N ALA A 204 10.95 -11.80 -9.08
CA ALA A 204 9.92 -11.33 -10.02
C ALA A 204 9.14 -12.50 -10.63
N GLY A 205 9.80 -13.60 -11.01
CA GLY A 205 9.17 -14.81 -11.51
C GLY A 205 8.24 -15.46 -10.48
N LEU A 206 8.65 -15.52 -9.21
CA LEU A 206 7.79 -15.98 -8.12
C LEU A 206 6.54 -15.10 -7.97
N ILE A 207 6.70 -13.77 -8.03
CA ILE A 207 5.56 -12.84 -7.94
C ILE A 207 4.63 -13.00 -9.14
N LEU A 208 5.16 -13.14 -10.35
CA LEU A 208 4.34 -13.36 -11.54
C LEU A 208 3.56 -14.68 -11.47
N SER A 209 4.10 -15.71 -10.80
CA SER A 209 3.37 -16.97 -10.60
C SER A 209 2.08 -16.81 -9.79
N LEU A 210 1.92 -15.73 -9.01
CA LEU A 210 0.72 -15.44 -8.24
C LEU A 210 -0.51 -15.15 -9.13
N ILE A 211 -0.29 -14.74 -10.38
CA ILE A 211 -1.39 -14.48 -11.32
C ILE A 211 -2.15 -15.76 -11.65
N HIS A 212 -1.54 -16.92 -11.47
CA HIS A 212 -2.13 -18.23 -11.76
C HIS A 212 -2.73 -18.94 -10.52
N ILE A 213 -2.65 -18.33 -9.34
CA ILE A 213 -3.21 -18.87 -8.09
C ILE A 213 -4.58 -18.25 -7.79
#